data_51130bd19dd50d35fe73934a692680b6
#
_entry.id   51130bd19dd50d35fe73934a692680b6
#
_cell.length_a   1.000
_cell.length_b   1.000
_cell.length_c   1.000
_cell.angle_alpha   90.00
_cell.angle_beta   90.00
_cell.angle_gamma   90.00
#
_symmetry.space_group_name_H-M   'P 1'
#
loop_
_entity.id
_entity.type
_entity.pdbx_description
1 polymer ?
#
loop_
_entity_poly.entity_id
_entity_poly.type
_entity_poly.pdbx_seq_one_letter_code
_entity_poly.pdbx_strand_id
1 'polypeptide(L)'
;MIIVTGGAGFIGSNIVKALNDKGITDILVVDNLKDGTKFVNLVDLDIADYMDKEDFLIQIMAGEEFGDVEAIFHEGACSSTTEWDGKYMMDNNYQYSKELLHYCLEREIPFLYASSAATYGGRTSDFIESREYEKPLNVYGYSKFLFDEYVRQILPEANSQIVGFRYFNVYGPREGHKDSMASVAFHLNTQLNKGESPKLFEGSENFKRDFVYVGDVADVNLWFLENGVSGIFNLGTGRAESFQAVADATLAYHKKGQIEYIPFPDKLKGRYQAFTQADLTNLRAAGYDKPFKTVAEGVMEYMAWLNRDA
;
A
#
# COMPACT_ATOMS: atom_id res chain seq x y z
N MET A 1 -4.60 -6.17 -21.93
CA MET A 1 -5.28 -5.33 -20.87
C MET A 1 -4.69 -5.62 -19.50
N ILE A 2 -4.47 -4.60 -18.68
CA ILE A 2 -4.08 -4.76 -17.26
C ILE A 2 -5.29 -4.45 -16.36
N ILE A 3 -5.53 -5.27 -15.33
CA ILE A 3 -6.60 -5.02 -14.36
C ILE A 3 -5.99 -4.53 -13.05
N VAL A 4 -6.51 -3.43 -12.50
CA VAL A 4 -6.05 -2.88 -11.21
C VAL A 4 -7.24 -2.80 -10.27
N THR A 5 -7.35 -3.74 -9.32
CA THR A 5 -8.36 -3.65 -8.27
C THR A 5 -7.90 -2.71 -7.16
N GLY A 6 -8.85 -1.98 -6.55
CA GLY A 6 -8.49 -0.86 -5.68
C GLY A 6 -7.86 0.30 -6.46
N GLY A 7 -8.11 0.36 -7.78
CA GLY A 7 -7.47 1.31 -8.68
C GLY A 7 -7.86 2.77 -8.47
N ALA A 8 -8.98 3.06 -7.78
CA ALA A 8 -9.33 4.40 -7.32
C ALA A 8 -8.74 4.72 -5.93
N GLY A 9 -8.13 3.73 -5.26
CA GLY A 9 -7.47 3.88 -3.97
C GLY A 9 -6.09 4.51 -4.07
N PHE A 10 -5.41 4.61 -2.94
CA PHE A 10 -4.10 5.26 -2.82
C PHE A 10 -3.02 4.57 -3.67
N ILE A 11 -2.70 3.30 -3.39
CA ILE A 11 -1.61 2.60 -4.08
C ILE A 11 -2.04 2.25 -5.51
N GLY A 12 -3.25 1.71 -5.70
CA GLY A 12 -3.74 1.29 -7.02
C GLY A 12 -3.73 2.41 -8.05
N SER A 13 -4.16 3.63 -7.69
CA SER A 13 -4.14 4.78 -8.61
C SER A 13 -2.72 5.24 -8.96
N ASN A 14 -1.74 5.07 -8.06
CA ASN A 14 -0.33 5.32 -8.37
C ASN A 14 0.27 4.24 -9.29
N ILE A 15 -0.16 2.98 -9.18
CA ILE A 15 0.20 1.92 -10.13
C ILE A 15 -0.39 2.25 -11.52
N VAL A 16 -1.67 2.64 -11.59
CA VAL A 16 -2.29 3.09 -12.86
C VAL A 16 -1.51 4.28 -13.45
N LYS A 17 -1.14 5.27 -12.62
CA LYS A 17 -0.32 6.40 -13.08
C LYS A 17 1.03 5.95 -13.64
N ALA A 18 1.72 5.05 -12.95
CA ALA A 18 3.02 4.52 -13.40
C ALA A 18 2.89 3.71 -14.70
N LEU A 19 1.78 2.99 -14.91
CA LEU A 19 1.46 2.32 -16.18
C LEU A 19 1.23 3.36 -17.29
N ASN A 20 0.44 4.42 -17.02
CA ASN A 20 0.23 5.51 -17.99
C ASN A 20 1.53 6.20 -18.36
N ASP A 21 2.46 6.40 -17.42
CA ASP A 21 3.77 7.00 -17.70
C ASP A 21 4.64 6.13 -18.64
N LYS A 22 4.33 4.84 -18.75
CA LYS A 22 4.90 3.91 -19.73
C LYS A 22 4.08 3.81 -21.03
N GLY A 23 3.01 4.61 -21.16
CA GLY A 23 2.12 4.61 -22.34
C GLY A 23 1.09 3.48 -22.34
N ILE A 24 0.91 2.77 -21.23
CA ILE A 24 -0.10 1.72 -21.07
C ILE A 24 -1.41 2.37 -20.61
N THR A 25 -2.45 2.30 -21.44
CA THR A 25 -3.78 2.88 -21.18
C THR A 25 -4.90 1.86 -21.27
N ASP A 26 -4.63 0.65 -21.76
CA ASP A 26 -5.58 -0.47 -21.76
C ASP A 26 -5.66 -1.08 -20.37
N ILE A 27 -6.32 -0.32 -19.46
CA ILE A 27 -6.41 -0.61 -18.04
C ILE A 27 -7.87 -0.66 -17.62
N LEU A 28 -8.30 -1.78 -17.03
CA LEU A 28 -9.56 -1.88 -16.30
C LEU A 28 -9.34 -1.52 -14.83
N VAL A 29 -9.92 -0.43 -14.38
CA VAL A 29 -9.95 -0.07 -12.96
C VAL A 29 -11.14 -0.72 -12.29
N VAL A 30 -10.87 -1.52 -11.25
CA VAL A 30 -11.91 -2.16 -10.43
C VAL A 30 -11.87 -1.56 -9.03
N ASP A 31 -12.97 -0.94 -8.58
CA ASP A 31 -13.05 -0.36 -7.23
C ASP A 31 -14.51 -0.26 -6.81
N ASN A 32 -14.79 0.13 -5.56
CA ASN A 32 -16.07 0.67 -5.19
C ASN A 32 -15.94 2.19 -4.94
N LEU A 33 -16.84 2.97 -5.49
CA LEU A 33 -16.89 4.42 -5.25
C LEU A 33 -17.95 4.78 -4.19
N LYS A 34 -18.10 3.93 -3.14
CA LYS A 34 -18.95 4.27 -1.98
C LYS A 34 -18.52 5.58 -1.34
N ASP A 35 -17.21 5.77 -1.20
CA ASP A 35 -16.64 7.10 -0.99
C ASP A 35 -16.37 7.72 -2.36
N GLY A 36 -17.32 8.55 -2.81
CA GLY A 36 -17.24 9.22 -4.11
C GLY A 36 -16.04 10.16 -4.24
N THR A 37 -15.42 10.60 -3.13
CA THR A 37 -14.24 11.49 -3.18
C THR A 37 -13.03 10.85 -3.84
N LYS A 38 -12.98 9.51 -3.90
CA LYS A 38 -11.91 8.77 -4.60
C LYS A 38 -11.81 9.08 -6.09
N PHE A 39 -12.88 9.62 -6.73
CA PHE A 39 -12.84 9.95 -8.15
C PHE A 39 -11.67 10.88 -8.53
N VAL A 40 -11.25 11.75 -7.60
CA VAL A 40 -10.11 12.66 -7.82
C VAL A 40 -8.80 11.94 -8.13
N ASN A 41 -8.68 10.67 -7.73
CA ASN A 41 -7.52 9.85 -8.01
C ASN A 41 -7.51 9.29 -9.44
N LEU A 42 -8.63 9.39 -10.15
CA LEU A 42 -8.79 8.86 -11.51
C LEU A 42 -8.87 9.95 -12.58
N VAL A 43 -9.14 11.21 -12.20
CA VAL A 43 -9.42 12.32 -13.13
C VAL A 43 -8.28 12.59 -14.12
N ASP A 44 -7.04 12.39 -13.71
CA ASP A 44 -5.83 12.63 -14.50
C ASP A 44 -5.17 11.31 -15.00
N LEU A 45 -5.93 10.23 -15.03
CA LEU A 45 -5.48 8.93 -15.50
C LEU A 45 -6.20 8.51 -16.79
N ASP A 46 -5.46 7.88 -17.68
CA ASP A 46 -5.98 7.27 -18.89
C ASP A 46 -6.29 5.79 -18.61
N ILE A 47 -7.57 5.44 -18.60
CA ILE A 47 -8.06 4.08 -18.39
C ILE A 47 -9.01 3.67 -19.51
N ALA A 48 -9.07 2.38 -19.83
CA ALA A 48 -10.00 1.84 -20.81
C ALA A 48 -11.42 1.75 -20.26
N ASP A 49 -11.59 1.32 -19.00
CA ASP A 49 -12.90 1.18 -18.37
C ASP A 49 -12.81 1.16 -16.85
N TYR A 50 -13.96 1.30 -16.20
CA TYR A 50 -14.19 1.15 -14.77
C TYR A 50 -15.28 0.12 -14.51
N MET A 51 -15.06 -0.74 -13.51
CA MET A 51 -16.05 -1.71 -13.04
C MET A 51 -16.17 -1.70 -11.53
N ASP A 52 -17.42 -1.82 -11.01
CA ASP A 52 -17.61 -2.01 -9.57
C ASP A 52 -17.04 -3.36 -9.11
N LYS A 53 -16.44 -3.38 -7.94
CA LYS A 53 -15.76 -4.59 -7.42
C LYS A 53 -16.69 -5.78 -7.19
N GLU A 54 -17.99 -5.54 -6.91
CA GLU A 54 -18.96 -6.61 -6.68
C GLU A 54 -19.37 -7.22 -8.03
N ASP A 55 -19.60 -6.38 -9.05
CA ASP A 55 -19.87 -6.84 -10.42
C ASP A 55 -18.69 -7.59 -11.00
N PHE A 56 -17.47 -7.10 -10.76
CA PHE A 56 -16.24 -7.78 -11.16
C PHE A 56 -16.12 -9.18 -10.52
N LEU A 57 -16.37 -9.29 -9.21
CA LEU A 57 -16.33 -10.59 -8.52
C LEU A 57 -17.36 -11.57 -9.09
N ILE A 58 -18.58 -11.10 -9.37
CA ILE A 58 -19.63 -11.93 -9.98
C ILE A 58 -19.16 -12.49 -11.32
N GLN A 59 -18.57 -11.66 -12.17
CA GLN A 59 -18.05 -12.08 -13.47
C GLN A 59 -16.88 -13.06 -13.34
N ILE A 60 -15.94 -12.80 -12.42
CA ILE A 60 -14.84 -13.72 -12.10
C ILE A 60 -15.37 -15.09 -11.69
N MET A 61 -16.34 -15.14 -10.77
CA MET A 61 -16.93 -16.39 -10.27
C MET A 61 -17.76 -17.11 -11.35
N ALA A 62 -18.32 -16.37 -12.30
CA ALA A 62 -18.99 -16.93 -13.47
C ALA A 62 -18.02 -17.48 -14.52
N GLY A 63 -16.70 -17.22 -14.35
CA GLY A 63 -15.67 -17.63 -15.31
C GLY A 63 -15.65 -16.81 -16.60
N GLU A 64 -16.22 -15.58 -16.56
CA GLU A 64 -16.23 -14.68 -17.72
C GLU A 64 -14.80 -14.27 -18.10
N GLU A 65 -14.61 -14.02 -19.38
CA GLU A 65 -13.33 -13.59 -19.94
C GLU A 65 -13.32 -12.07 -20.15
N PHE A 66 -12.25 -11.42 -19.72
CA PHE A 66 -12.04 -9.97 -19.88
C PHE A 66 -11.13 -9.66 -21.10
N GLY A 67 -11.07 -10.56 -22.09
CA GLY A 67 -10.15 -10.47 -23.21
C GLY A 67 -8.74 -10.95 -22.84
N ASP A 68 -7.73 -10.38 -23.49
CA ASP A 68 -6.31 -10.74 -23.27
C ASP A 68 -5.77 -9.99 -22.05
N VAL A 69 -5.89 -10.59 -20.86
CA VAL A 69 -5.44 -10.01 -19.61
C VAL A 69 -3.97 -10.33 -19.38
N GLU A 70 -3.13 -9.30 -19.37
CA GLU A 70 -1.68 -9.41 -19.19
C GLU A 70 -1.26 -9.55 -17.73
N ALA A 71 -2.00 -8.93 -16.81
CA ALA A 71 -1.75 -8.99 -15.36
C ALA A 71 -2.93 -8.47 -14.54
N ILE A 72 -3.01 -8.89 -13.27
CA ILE A 72 -3.89 -8.31 -12.27
C ILE A 72 -3.05 -7.76 -11.12
N PHE A 73 -3.12 -6.44 -10.88
CA PHE A 73 -2.65 -5.80 -9.65
C PHE A 73 -3.81 -5.74 -8.66
N HIS A 74 -3.72 -6.49 -7.60
CA HIS A 74 -4.77 -6.59 -6.59
C HIS A 74 -4.44 -5.76 -5.35
N GLU A 75 -4.81 -4.46 -5.40
CA GLU A 75 -4.62 -3.50 -4.31
C GLU A 75 -5.91 -3.29 -3.49
N GLY A 76 -7.03 -3.80 -3.97
CA GLY A 76 -8.35 -3.66 -3.36
C GLY A 76 -8.47 -4.45 -2.06
N ALA A 77 -8.69 -3.74 -0.95
CA ALA A 77 -8.91 -4.33 0.37
C ALA A 77 -9.60 -3.34 1.32
N CYS A 78 -10.20 -3.84 2.40
CA CYS A 78 -10.42 -3.03 3.58
C CYS A 78 -9.09 -2.89 4.32
N SER A 79 -8.53 -1.67 4.38
CA SER A 79 -7.25 -1.38 5.01
C SER A 79 -7.37 -0.85 6.45
N SER A 80 -8.59 -0.78 7.00
CA SER A 80 -8.83 -0.30 8.36
C SER A 80 -8.33 -1.30 9.39
N THR A 81 -7.33 -0.91 10.16
CA THR A 81 -6.80 -1.71 11.28
C THR A 81 -7.70 -1.66 12.53
N THR A 82 -8.74 -0.82 12.50
CA THR A 82 -9.72 -0.63 13.57
C THR A 82 -11.08 -1.24 13.25
N GLU A 83 -11.25 -1.86 12.08
CA GLU A 83 -12.43 -2.64 11.74
C GLU A 83 -12.39 -3.99 12.49
N TRP A 84 -13.46 -4.32 13.20
CA TRP A 84 -13.60 -5.53 13.99
C TRP A 84 -14.71 -6.47 13.51
N ASP A 85 -15.44 -6.13 12.45
CA ASP A 85 -16.29 -7.10 11.77
C ASP A 85 -15.41 -8.13 11.04
N GLY A 86 -15.16 -9.23 11.74
CA GLY A 86 -14.30 -10.30 11.23
C GLY A 86 -14.85 -10.96 9.97
N LYS A 87 -16.19 -11.08 9.85
CA LYS A 87 -16.80 -11.68 8.66
C LYS A 87 -16.59 -10.77 7.44
N TYR A 88 -16.92 -9.49 7.58
CA TYR A 88 -16.68 -8.49 6.54
C TYR A 88 -15.22 -8.47 6.10
N MET A 89 -14.29 -8.46 7.06
CA MET A 89 -12.86 -8.43 6.78
C MET A 89 -12.41 -9.67 6.01
N MET A 90 -12.87 -10.86 6.40
CA MET A 90 -12.49 -12.11 5.75
C MET A 90 -13.13 -12.26 4.37
N ASP A 91 -14.39 -11.88 4.20
CA ASP A 91 -15.04 -11.90 2.90
C ASP A 91 -14.34 -10.95 1.92
N ASN A 92 -14.02 -9.73 2.37
CA ASN A 92 -13.46 -8.67 1.52
C ASN A 92 -11.95 -8.83 1.24
N ASN A 93 -11.15 -9.27 2.21
CA ASN A 93 -9.70 -9.31 2.08
C ASN A 93 -9.14 -10.70 1.78
N TYR A 94 -9.79 -11.75 2.28
CA TYR A 94 -9.30 -13.11 2.11
C TYR A 94 -10.05 -13.86 1.01
N GLN A 95 -11.38 -13.97 1.12
CA GLN A 95 -12.15 -14.76 0.15
C GLN A 95 -12.11 -14.11 -1.24
N TYR A 96 -12.32 -12.80 -1.32
CA TYR A 96 -12.22 -12.04 -2.57
C TYR A 96 -10.85 -12.24 -3.24
N SER A 97 -9.75 -12.15 -2.49
CA SER A 97 -8.40 -12.36 -3.02
C SER A 97 -8.18 -13.78 -3.53
N LYS A 98 -8.79 -14.78 -2.88
CA LYS A 98 -8.71 -16.18 -3.34
C LYS A 98 -9.41 -16.40 -4.68
N GLU A 99 -10.61 -15.86 -4.84
CA GLU A 99 -11.35 -15.97 -6.11
C GLU A 99 -10.53 -15.39 -7.28
N LEU A 100 -9.92 -14.21 -7.06
CA LEU A 100 -9.05 -13.59 -8.07
C LEU A 100 -7.79 -14.43 -8.34
N LEU A 101 -7.15 -14.95 -7.30
CA LEU A 101 -5.96 -15.80 -7.45
C LEU A 101 -6.28 -17.04 -8.27
N HIS A 102 -7.39 -17.74 -7.98
CA HIS A 102 -7.77 -18.92 -8.73
C HIS A 102 -8.10 -18.60 -10.19
N TYR A 103 -8.81 -17.49 -10.44
CA TYR A 103 -9.06 -17.02 -11.79
C TYR A 103 -7.75 -16.79 -12.58
N CYS A 104 -6.74 -16.19 -11.92
CA CYS A 104 -5.43 -15.95 -12.53
C CYS A 104 -4.67 -17.27 -12.80
N LEU A 105 -4.69 -18.20 -11.84
CA LEU A 105 -4.02 -19.50 -11.98
C LEU A 105 -4.60 -20.34 -13.12
N GLU A 106 -5.92 -20.36 -13.27
CA GLU A 106 -6.61 -21.09 -14.34
C GLU A 106 -6.28 -20.56 -15.75
N ARG A 107 -5.89 -19.28 -15.84
CA ARG A 107 -5.62 -18.57 -17.10
C ARG A 107 -4.15 -18.19 -17.27
N GLU A 108 -3.29 -18.61 -16.36
CA GLU A 108 -1.86 -18.29 -16.35
C GLU A 108 -1.57 -16.77 -16.35
N ILE A 109 -2.46 -15.99 -15.72
CA ILE A 109 -2.34 -14.53 -15.60
C ILE A 109 -1.44 -14.19 -14.40
N PRO A 110 -0.42 -13.32 -14.55
CA PRO A 110 0.34 -12.75 -13.44
C PRO A 110 -0.55 -12.06 -12.40
N PHE A 111 -0.36 -12.41 -11.11
CA PHE A 111 -1.14 -11.88 -9.99
C PHE A 111 -0.22 -11.24 -8.96
N LEU A 112 -0.26 -9.91 -8.85
CA LEU A 112 0.50 -9.14 -7.89
C LEU A 112 -0.47 -8.56 -6.85
N TYR A 113 -0.22 -8.79 -5.55
CA TYR A 113 -1.20 -8.41 -4.53
C TYR A 113 -0.61 -7.67 -3.34
N ALA A 114 -1.43 -6.80 -2.76
CA ALA A 114 -1.13 -6.09 -1.53
C ALA A 114 -1.23 -7.01 -0.31
N SER A 115 -0.10 -7.37 0.29
CA SER A 115 0.00 -7.83 1.66
C SER A 115 0.34 -6.65 2.59
N SER A 116 0.78 -6.88 3.81
CA SER A 116 1.01 -5.81 4.79
C SER A 116 2.04 -6.19 5.84
N ALA A 117 2.85 -5.22 6.29
CA ALA A 117 3.67 -5.37 7.49
C ALA A 117 2.86 -5.59 8.78
N ALA A 118 1.53 -5.39 8.75
CA ALA A 118 0.64 -5.75 9.86
C ALA A 118 0.64 -7.26 10.18
N THR A 119 1.10 -8.11 9.26
CA THR A 119 1.33 -9.55 9.48
C THR A 119 2.34 -9.82 10.59
N TYR A 120 3.32 -8.93 10.79
CA TYR A 120 4.35 -9.05 11.83
C TYR A 120 3.85 -8.69 13.23
N GLY A 121 2.75 -7.96 13.32
CA GLY A 121 2.17 -7.56 14.61
C GLY A 121 3.02 -6.57 15.40
N GLY A 122 3.19 -6.83 16.70
CA GLY A 122 3.87 -5.94 17.63
C GLY A 122 5.39 -6.11 17.73
N ARG A 123 6.04 -6.71 16.74
CA ARG A 123 7.50 -6.91 16.73
C ARG A 123 8.27 -5.59 16.70
N THR A 124 9.47 -5.63 17.22
CA THR A 124 10.43 -4.51 17.22
C THR A 124 11.75 -4.85 16.49
N SER A 125 11.88 -6.09 15.98
CA SER A 125 13.02 -6.57 15.20
C SER A 125 12.58 -7.71 14.27
N ASP A 126 13.47 -8.12 13.39
CA ASP A 126 13.32 -9.33 12.55
C ASP A 126 12.03 -9.33 11.72
N PHE A 127 11.82 -8.26 10.94
CA PHE A 127 10.72 -8.17 9.97
C PHE A 127 11.07 -8.98 8.71
N ILE A 128 11.14 -10.30 8.87
CA ILE A 128 11.57 -11.25 7.83
C ILE A 128 10.35 -12.05 7.34
N GLU A 129 10.25 -12.32 6.05
CA GLU A 129 9.12 -13.02 5.40
C GLU A 129 9.12 -14.52 5.72
N SER A 130 9.12 -14.86 7.00
CA SER A 130 9.06 -16.24 7.50
C SER A 130 8.01 -16.37 8.59
N ARG A 131 7.34 -17.53 8.61
CA ARG A 131 6.21 -17.83 9.49
C ARG A 131 6.49 -17.59 10.97
N GLU A 132 7.70 -17.83 11.42
CA GLU A 132 8.11 -17.66 12.83
C GLU A 132 8.08 -16.20 13.31
N TYR A 133 8.16 -15.24 12.36
CA TYR A 133 8.16 -13.80 12.67
C TYR A 133 6.77 -13.17 12.56
N GLU A 134 5.74 -13.92 12.19
CA GLU A 134 4.41 -13.43 11.89
C GLU A 134 3.45 -13.67 13.06
N LYS A 135 2.84 -12.58 13.57
CA LYS A 135 1.87 -12.63 14.67
C LYS A 135 0.97 -11.40 14.63
N PRO A 136 -0.01 -11.36 13.72
CA PRO A 136 -0.89 -10.20 13.57
C PRO A 136 -1.65 -9.87 14.86
N LEU A 137 -1.94 -8.58 15.08
CA LEU A 137 -2.60 -8.07 16.29
C LEU A 137 -4.09 -7.76 16.10
N ASN A 138 -4.57 -7.72 14.88
CA ASN A 138 -5.95 -7.41 14.53
C ASN A 138 -6.41 -8.25 13.34
N VAL A 139 -7.72 -8.23 13.08
CA VAL A 139 -8.32 -9.04 12.01
C VAL A 139 -7.87 -8.59 10.62
N TYR A 140 -7.52 -7.31 10.41
CA TYR A 140 -6.91 -6.84 9.17
C TYR A 140 -5.57 -7.53 8.91
N GLY A 141 -4.64 -7.45 9.87
CA GLY A 141 -3.35 -8.13 9.77
C GLY A 141 -3.50 -9.64 9.62
N TYR A 142 -4.49 -10.24 10.31
CA TYR A 142 -4.80 -11.65 10.19
C TYR A 142 -5.30 -12.02 8.79
N SER A 143 -6.16 -11.21 8.16
CA SER A 143 -6.65 -11.47 6.81
C SER A 143 -5.53 -11.50 5.77
N LYS A 144 -4.57 -10.57 5.88
CA LYS A 144 -3.38 -10.52 5.02
C LYS A 144 -2.43 -11.69 5.29
N PHE A 145 -2.18 -11.97 6.57
CA PHE A 145 -1.39 -13.12 6.98
C PHE A 145 -1.96 -14.45 6.46
N LEU A 146 -3.27 -14.67 6.60
CA LEU A 146 -3.89 -15.92 6.16
C LEU A 146 -3.85 -16.06 4.64
N PHE A 147 -3.94 -14.95 3.89
CA PHE A 147 -3.78 -14.99 2.44
C PHE A 147 -2.33 -15.28 2.04
N ASP A 148 -1.34 -14.69 2.71
CA ASP A 148 0.07 -15.05 2.50
C ASP A 148 0.33 -16.54 2.75
N GLU A 149 -0.25 -17.12 3.82
CA GLU A 149 -0.14 -18.55 4.11
C GLU A 149 -0.79 -19.42 3.01
N TYR A 150 -1.94 -18.98 2.49
CA TYR A 150 -2.60 -19.66 1.39
C TYR A 150 -1.75 -19.62 0.12
N VAL A 151 -1.19 -18.46 -0.21
CA VAL A 151 -0.28 -18.29 -1.36
C VAL A 151 0.97 -19.17 -1.21
N ARG A 152 1.59 -19.26 -0.02
CA ARG A 152 2.76 -20.11 0.22
C ARG A 152 2.51 -21.58 -0.11
N GLN A 153 1.29 -22.07 0.11
CA GLN A 153 0.93 -23.45 -0.22
C GLN A 153 0.81 -23.67 -1.72
N ILE A 154 0.42 -22.67 -2.47
CA ILE A 154 0.19 -22.73 -3.93
C ILE A 154 1.46 -22.46 -4.72
N LEU A 155 2.30 -21.52 -4.27
CA LEU A 155 3.50 -21.07 -4.97
C LEU A 155 4.38 -22.17 -5.57
N PRO A 156 4.66 -23.30 -4.90
CA PRO A 156 5.53 -24.33 -5.45
C PRO A 156 5.00 -25.02 -6.71
N GLU A 157 3.69 -24.97 -6.93
CA GLU A 157 3.00 -25.64 -8.06
C GLU A 157 2.34 -24.64 -9.01
N ALA A 158 2.52 -23.33 -8.77
CA ALA A 158 1.90 -22.30 -9.60
C ALA A 158 2.54 -22.23 -11.00
N ASN A 159 1.70 -22.19 -12.05
CA ASN A 159 2.12 -22.07 -13.43
C ASN A 159 2.26 -20.61 -13.89
N SER A 160 1.72 -19.65 -13.10
CA SER A 160 1.80 -18.22 -13.37
C SER A 160 2.51 -17.49 -12.24
N GLN A 161 2.91 -16.25 -12.53
CA GLN A 161 3.54 -15.40 -11.53
C GLN A 161 2.56 -15.05 -10.39
N ILE A 162 3.00 -15.22 -9.15
CA ILE A 162 2.28 -14.74 -7.96
C ILE A 162 3.26 -13.95 -7.10
N VAL A 163 2.93 -12.68 -6.83
CA VAL A 163 3.78 -11.80 -5.99
C VAL A 163 2.95 -11.14 -4.91
N GLY A 164 3.35 -11.31 -3.66
CA GLY A 164 2.79 -10.60 -2.51
C GLY A 164 3.74 -9.54 -2.00
N PHE A 165 3.26 -8.32 -1.79
CA PHE A 165 4.05 -7.25 -1.21
C PHE A 165 3.55 -6.89 0.18
N ARG A 166 4.39 -7.08 1.19
CA ARG A 166 4.15 -6.60 2.55
C ARG A 166 4.52 -5.14 2.62
N TYR A 167 3.57 -4.29 2.30
CA TYR A 167 3.75 -2.84 2.37
C TYR A 167 4.01 -2.38 3.80
N PHE A 168 5.06 -1.58 3.97
CA PHE A 168 5.34 -0.86 5.20
C PHE A 168 4.57 0.46 5.22
N ASN A 169 5.11 1.53 5.79
CA ASN A 169 4.37 2.79 5.91
C ASN A 169 4.43 3.60 4.61
N VAL A 170 3.54 3.27 3.67
CA VAL A 170 3.45 3.97 2.39
C VAL A 170 2.86 5.37 2.60
N TYR A 171 3.45 6.38 1.93
CA TYR A 171 2.97 7.74 1.90
C TYR A 171 3.18 8.35 0.50
N GLY A 172 2.41 9.38 0.15
CA GLY A 172 2.58 10.10 -1.11
C GLY A 172 1.28 10.55 -1.76
N PRO A 173 1.33 10.97 -3.03
CA PRO A 173 0.18 11.43 -3.81
C PRO A 173 -1.04 10.50 -3.74
N ARG A 174 -2.25 11.08 -3.83
CA ARG A 174 -3.54 10.37 -3.96
C ARG A 174 -4.04 9.66 -2.69
N GLU A 175 -3.52 10.00 -1.51
CA GLU A 175 -4.00 9.43 -0.24
C GLU A 175 -5.09 10.27 0.47
N GLY A 176 -5.50 11.41 -0.07
CA GLY A 176 -6.39 12.37 0.61
C GLY A 176 -7.74 11.80 1.06
N HIS A 177 -8.29 10.81 0.35
CA HIS A 177 -9.55 10.13 0.70
C HIS A 177 -9.44 9.25 1.96
N LYS A 178 -8.24 9.01 2.47
CA LYS A 178 -8.02 8.15 3.65
C LYS A 178 -8.35 8.85 4.98
N ASP A 179 -8.70 10.12 4.97
CA ASP A 179 -9.01 10.92 6.15
C ASP A 179 -7.98 10.73 7.27
N SER A 180 -8.42 10.31 8.46
CA SER A 180 -7.56 10.08 9.61
C SER A 180 -6.50 8.98 9.42
N MET A 181 -6.64 8.14 8.41
CA MET A 181 -5.68 7.08 8.05
C MET A 181 -4.64 7.52 7.01
N ALA A 182 -4.71 8.78 6.55
CA ALA A 182 -3.67 9.35 5.70
C ALA A 182 -2.34 9.48 6.47
N SER A 183 -1.24 9.62 5.74
CA SER A 183 0.09 9.70 6.35
C SER A 183 0.27 10.94 7.23
N VAL A 184 1.23 10.88 8.14
CA VAL A 184 1.61 12.04 8.95
C VAL A 184 2.03 13.23 8.08
N ALA A 185 2.71 12.99 6.95
CA ALA A 185 3.11 14.03 6.01
C ALA A 185 1.90 14.80 5.46
N PHE A 186 0.82 14.08 5.09
CA PHE A 186 -0.43 14.68 4.64
C PHE A 186 -1.07 15.58 5.70
N HIS A 187 -1.15 15.08 6.93
CA HIS A 187 -1.75 15.85 8.03
C HIS A 187 -0.95 17.11 8.38
N LEU A 188 0.37 17.02 8.43
CA LEU A 188 1.24 18.16 8.71
C LEU A 188 1.12 19.23 7.62
N ASN A 189 1.11 18.83 6.34
CA ASN A 189 0.87 19.74 5.21
C ASN A 189 -0.49 20.44 5.34
N THR A 190 -1.54 19.70 5.64
CA THR A 190 -2.90 20.23 5.79
C THR A 190 -2.97 21.27 6.91
N GLN A 191 -2.33 21.03 8.06
CA GLN A 191 -2.26 21.97 9.18
C GLN A 191 -1.52 23.25 8.78
N LEU A 192 -0.35 23.12 8.14
CA LEU A 192 0.43 24.26 7.68
C LEU A 192 -0.31 25.14 6.65
N ASN A 193 -1.05 24.51 5.75
CA ASN A 193 -1.85 25.23 4.75
C ASN A 193 -3.05 25.97 5.39
N LYS A 194 -3.59 25.46 6.49
CA LYS A 194 -4.61 26.15 7.29
C LYS A 194 -4.04 27.23 8.20
N GLY A 195 -2.73 27.41 8.27
CA GLY A 195 -2.06 28.35 9.17
C GLY A 195 -2.00 27.84 10.63
N GLU A 196 -2.21 26.54 10.83
CA GLU A 196 -2.11 25.90 12.14
C GLU A 196 -0.67 25.42 12.40
N SER A 197 -0.30 25.28 13.67
CA SER A 197 0.95 24.61 14.04
C SER A 197 0.84 23.10 13.76
N PRO A 198 1.79 22.49 13.05
CA PRO A 198 1.82 21.06 12.83
C PRO A 198 2.04 20.33 14.17
N LYS A 199 1.23 19.29 14.41
CA LYS A 199 1.18 18.59 15.71
C LYS A 199 1.84 17.23 15.61
N LEU A 200 2.74 16.96 16.55
CA LEU A 200 3.32 15.64 16.80
C LEU A 200 3.08 15.22 18.25
N PHE A 201 3.08 13.93 18.51
CA PHE A 201 3.08 13.43 19.87
C PHE A 201 4.45 13.65 20.54
N GLU A 202 4.44 13.95 21.83
CA GLU A 202 5.66 13.91 22.64
C GLU A 202 6.33 12.53 22.48
N GLY A 203 7.66 12.52 22.31
CA GLY A 203 8.42 11.30 22.06
C GLY A 203 8.41 10.82 20.60
N SER A 204 7.87 11.62 19.68
CA SER A 204 7.81 11.27 18.23
C SER A 204 9.17 10.99 17.58
N GLU A 205 10.24 11.49 18.15
CA GLU A 205 11.62 11.18 17.77
C GLU A 205 12.02 9.72 18.03
N ASN A 206 11.34 9.06 18.97
CA ASN A 206 11.58 7.66 19.35
C ASN A 206 10.68 6.66 18.62
N PHE A 207 9.55 7.13 18.06
CA PHE A 207 8.68 6.29 17.23
C PHE A 207 9.20 6.28 15.80
N LYS A 208 9.67 5.13 15.35
CA LYS A 208 10.28 4.96 14.03
C LYS A 208 9.48 4.02 13.15
N ARG A 209 9.37 4.36 11.88
CA ARG A 209 8.72 3.56 10.86
C ARG A 209 9.59 3.48 9.61
N ASP A 210 9.47 2.39 8.91
CA ASP A 210 9.95 2.32 7.54
C ASP A 210 8.92 3.03 6.64
N PHE A 211 9.17 4.30 6.36
CA PHE A 211 8.36 5.11 5.47
C PHE A 211 8.82 4.92 4.04
N VAL A 212 7.93 4.45 3.17
CA VAL A 212 8.22 4.23 1.76
C VAL A 212 7.35 5.13 0.88
N TYR A 213 7.99 5.81 -0.08
CA TYR A 213 7.29 6.67 -1.02
C TYR A 213 6.48 5.85 -2.01
N VAL A 214 5.25 6.26 -2.30
CA VAL A 214 4.32 5.48 -3.14
C VAL A 214 4.81 5.32 -4.58
N GLY A 215 5.59 6.26 -5.11
CA GLY A 215 6.24 6.12 -6.42
C GLY A 215 7.22 4.95 -6.46
N ASP A 216 8.02 4.77 -5.40
CA ASP A 216 8.92 3.62 -5.28
C ASP A 216 8.14 2.31 -5.17
N VAL A 217 6.96 2.34 -4.51
CA VAL A 217 6.06 1.17 -4.43
C VAL A 217 5.55 0.78 -5.81
N ALA A 218 5.10 1.74 -6.61
CA ALA A 218 4.65 1.49 -7.97
C ALA A 218 5.79 0.95 -8.85
N ASP A 219 6.99 1.52 -8.74
CA ASP A 219 8.17 1.05 -9.47
C ASP A 219 8.53 -0.41 -9.16
N VAL A 220 8.46 -0.82 -7.89
CA VAL A 220 8.68 -2.23 -7.50
C VAL A 220 7.63 -3.13 -8.11
N ASN A 221 6.34 -2.76 -8.04
CA ASN A 221 5.25 -3.54 -8.62
C ASN A 221 5.46 -3.77 -10.13
N LEU A 222 5.77 -2.72 -10.87
CA LEU A 222 6.00 -2.81 -12.31
C LEU A 222 7.27 -3.63 -12.63
N TRP A 223 8.34 -3.44 -11.85
CA TRP A 223 9.56 -4.22 -12.04
C TRP A 223 9.33 -5.72 -11.86
N PHE A 224 8.56 -6.12 -10.85
CA PHE A 224 8.25 -7.54 -10.63
C PHE A 224 7.41 -8.12 -11.76
N LEU A 225 6.43 -7.38 -12.27
CA LEU A 225 5.67 -7.81 -13.45
C LEU A 225 6.59 -8.03 -14.64
N GLU A 226 7.49 -7.09 -14.92
CA GLU A 226 8.42 -7.18 -16.06
C GLU A 226 9.45 -8.31 -15.94
N ASN A 227 9.80 -8.74 -14.73
CA ASN A 227 10.85 -9.74 -14.49
C ASN A 227 10.31 -11.13 -14.14
N GLY A 228 9.01 -11.31 -13.97
CA GLY A 228 8.37 -12.61 -13.80
C GLY A 228 8.74 -13.36 -12.50
N VAL A 229 9.25 -12.66 -11.49
CA VAL A 229 9.66 -13.26 -10.21
C VAL A 229 8.45 -13.47 -9.32
N SER A 230 8.32 -14.66 -8.72
CA SER A 230 7.25 -15.01 -7.77
C SER A 230 7.76 -15.05 -6.33
N GLY A 231 6.89 -14.77 -5.37
CA GLY A 231 7.19 -14.84 -3.95
C GLY A 231 6.43 -13.84 -3.10
N ILE A 232 6.76 -13.79 -1.82
CA ILE A 232 6.24 -12.78 -0.88
C ILE A 232 7.42 -11.95 -0.39
N PHE A 233 7.32 -10.64 -0.54
CA PHE A 233 8.43 -9.71 -0.30
C PHE A 233 8.01 -8.55 0.59
N ASN A 234 8.90 -8.14 1.49
CA ASN A 234 8.76 -6.86 2.15
C ASN A 234 8.95 -5.72 1.16
N LEU A 235 8.07 -4.72 1.22
CA LEU A 235 8.18 -3.50 0.45
C LEU A 235 8.20 -2.30 1.39
N GLY A 236 9.39 -1.91 1.75
CA GLY A 236 9.83 -0.76 2.51
C GLY A 236 11.17 -0.28 1.98
N THR A 237 11.81 0.62 2.70
CA THR A 237 13.12 1.17 2.32
C THR A 237 14.30 0.46 3.00
N GLY A 238 14.02 -0.37 4.02
CA GLY A 238 15.03 -0.93 4.92
C GLY A 238 15.61 0.08 5.92
N ARG A 239 15.00 1.27 6.04
CA ARG A 239 15.41 2.33 6.95
C ARG A 239 14.25 2.77 7.83
N ALA A 240 14.44 2.69 9.13
CA ALA A 240 13.47 3.18 10.11
C ALA A 240 13.74 4.66 10.43
N GLU A 241 12.82 5.53 10.04
CA GLU A 241 12.87 6.97 10.29
C GLU A 241 11.83 7.40 11.32
N SER A 242 12.09 8.48 12.04
CA SER A 242 11.16 9.00 13.05
C SER A 242 10.03 9.82 12.43
N PHE A 243 8.92 9.95 13.15
CA PHE A 243 7.88 10.91 12.78
C PHE A 243 8.39 12.35 12.81
N GLN A 244 9.40 12.62 13.65
CA GLN A 244 10.12 13.89 13.66
C GLN A 244 10.80 14.17 12.32
N ALA A 245 11.48 13.18 11.73
CA ALA A 245 12.15 13.35 10.43
C ALA A 245 11.16 13.72 9.32
N VAL A 246 9.94 13.13 9.34
CA VAL A 246 8.87 13.49 8.39
C VAL A 246 8.43 14.94 8.59
N ALA A 247 8.28 15.37 9.85
CA ALA A 247 7.89 16.76 10.15
C ALA A 247 8.98 17.76 9.76
N ASP A 248 10.24 17.45 10.03
CA ASP A 248 11.38 18.32 9.66
C ASP A 248 11.45 18.50 8.14
N ALA A 249 11.24 17.42 7.36
CA ALA A 249 11.19 17.50 5.90
C ALA A 249 10.00 18.33 5.40
N THR A 250 8.82 18.20 6.04
CA THR A 250 7.64 19.00 5.70
C THR A 250 7.87 20.49 5.99
N LEU A 251 8.43 20.82 7.16
CA LEU A 251 8.78 22.22 7.50
C LEU A 251 9.85 22.81 6.57
N ALA A 252 10.83 21.99 6.17
CA ALA A 252 11.86 22.41 5.23
C ALA A 252 11.27 22.83 3.86
N TYR A 253 10.24 22.11 3.38
CA TYR A 253 9.51 22.51 2.17
C TYR A 253 8.76 23.83 2.36
N HIS A 254 7.95 23.93 3.40
CA HIS A 254 7.10 25.10 3.63
C HIS A 254 7.87 26.34 4.07
N LYS A 255 9.08 26.19 4.61
CA LYS A 255 9.93 27.27 5.16
C LYS A 255 9.20 28.13 6.19
N LYS A 256 8.21 27.57 6.87
CA LYS A 256 7.37 28.23 7.87
C LYS A 256 6.80 27.20 8.86
N GLY A 257 6.33 27.70 10.00
CA GLY A 257 5.70 26.89 11.04
C GLY A 257 6.70 26.40 12.08
N GLN A 258 6.16 25.92 13.19
CA GLN A 258 6.89 25.30 14.29
C GLN A 258 6.05 24.14 14.82
N ILE A 259 6.70 23.01 15.14
CA ILE A 259 6.01 21.83 15.66
C ILE A 259 5.46 22.10 17.04
N GLU A 260 4.19 21.80 17.25
CA GLU A 260 3.54 21.73 18.54
C GLU A 260 3.54 20.28 19.03
N TYR A 261 4.21 20.01 20.16
CA TYR A 261 4.18 18.68 20.75
C TYR A 261 2.98 18.55 21.68
N ILE A 262 2.16 17.51 21.43
CA ILE A 262 0.97 17.21 22.20
C ILE A 262 1.16 15.90 23.00
N PRO A 263 0.51 15.73 24.16
CA PRO A 263 0.63 14.52 24.95
C PRO A 263 0.26 13.26 24.17
N PHE A 264 1.03 12.19 24.37
CA PHE A 264 0.73 10.90 23.74
C PHE A 264 -0.58 10.33 24.32
N PRO A 265 -1.58 9.99 23.49
CA PRO A 265 -2.88 9.54 23.97
C PRO A 265 -2.81 8.23 24.78
N ASP A 266 -3.40 8.20 25.97
CA ASP A 266 -3.39 7.01 26.84
C ASP A 266 -3.99 5.77 26.17
N LYS A 267 -5.01 5.94 25.32
CA LYS A 267 -5.65 4.86 24.56
C LYS A 267 -4.70 4.13 23.59
N LEU A 268 -3.60 4.75 23.20
CA LEU A 268 -2.59 4.17 22.31
C LEU A 268 -1.44 3.49 23.06
N LYS A 269 -1.28 3.75 24.36
CA LYS A 269 -0.22 3.13 25.17
C LYS A 269 -0.34 1.61 25.14
N GLY A 270 0.76 0.92 24.85
CA GLY A 270 0.84 -0.55 24.77
C GLY A 270 0.17 -1.18 23.54
N ARG A 271 -0.48 -0.37 22.68
CA ARG A 271 -1.08 -0.82 21.41
C ARG A 271 -0.45 -0.17 20.19
N TYR A 272 0.41 0.80 20.43
CA TYR A 272 1.10 1.54 19.37
C TYR A 272 2.39 0.82 19.01
N GLN A 273 2.53 0.48 17.74
CA GLN A 273 3.78 -0.12 17.24
C GLN A 273 4.88 0.94 17.25
N ALA A 274 5.92 0.74 18.05
CA ALA A 274 6.97 1.74 18.24
C ALA A 274 8.02 1.74 17.11
N PHE A 275 8.17 0.60 16.41
CA PHE A 275 9.24 0.41 15.43
C PHE A 275 8.79 -0.49 14.29
N THR A 276 9.14 -0.14 13.04
CA THR A 276 9.12 -1.04 11.89
C THR A 276 10.32 -0.76 10.99
N GLN A 277 10.90 -1.82 10.43
CA GLN A 277 11.97 -1.74 9.43
C GLN A 277 11.94 -3.00 8.57
N ALA A 278 11.76 -2.86 7.27
CA ALA A 278 11.76 -3.98 6.34
C ALA A 278 13.14 -4.63 6.29
N ASP A 279 13.20 -5.94 6.40
CA ASP A 279 14.35 -6.69 5.90
C ASP A 279 14.18 -6.81 4.38
N LEU A 280 15.16 -6.34 3.63
CA LEU A 280 15.13 -6.33 2.17
C LEU A 280 15.92 -7.47 1.53
N THR A 281 16.41 -8.41 2.31
CA THR A 281 17.28 -9.49 1.83
C THR A 281 16.63 -10.26 0.69
N ASN A 282 15.37 -10.66 0.83
CA ASN A 282 14.65 -11.40 -0.20
C ASN A 282 14.35 -10.54 -1.44
N LEU A 283 13.97 -9.28 -1.26
CA LEU A 283 13.73 -8.34 -2.35
C LEU A 283 14.99 -8.13 -3.20
N ARG A 284 16.16 -7.96 -2.52
CA ARG A 284 17.45 -7.80 -3.19
C ARG A 284 17.93 -9.09 -3.86
N ALA A 285 17.72 -10.23 -3.23
CA ALA A 285 18.01 -11.54 -3.82
C ALA A 285 17.14 -11.85 -5.06
N ALA A 286 15.92 -11.32 -5.11
CA ALA A 286 15.05 -11.39 -6.28
C ALA A 286 15.57 -10.58 -7.48
N GLY A 287 16.51 -9.64 -7.25
CA GLY A 287 17.16 -8.83 -8.29
C GLY A 287 16.74 -7.36 -8.32
N TYR A 288 15.79 -6.93 -7.48
CA TYR A 288 15.46 -5.51 -7.39
C TYR A 288 16.54 -4.76 -6.60
N ASP A 289 17.38 -4.00 -7.28
CA ASP A 289 18.55 -3.30 -6.72
C ASP A 289 18.43 -1.77 -6.69
N LYS A 290 17.34 -1.20 -7.26
CA LYS A 290 17.15 0.24 -7.28
C LYS A 290 17.10 0.82 -5.85
N PRO A 291 17.68 2.02 -5.63
CA PRO A 291 17.58 2.69 -4.34
C PRO A 291 16.15 3.20 -4.10
N PHE A 292 15.72 3.16 -2.85
CA PHE A 292 14.49 3.81 -2.41
C PHE A 292 14.78 5.26 -2.00
N LYS A 293 13.83 6.17 -2.22
CA LYS A 293 13.90 7.54 -1.72
C LYS A 293 14.06 7.57 -0.20
N THR A 294 14.83 8.52 0.28
CA THR A 294 14.84 8.88 1.69
C THR A 294 13.55 9.60 2.07
N VAL A 295 13.23 9.68 3.37
CA VAL A 295 12.09 10.46 3.86
C VAL A 295 12.20 11.93 3.40
N ALA A 296 13.39 12.51 3.43
CA ALA A 296 13.59 13.89 2.99
C ALA A 296 13.26 14.09 1.49
N GLU A 297 13.70 13.18 0.63
CA GLU A 297 13.44 13.24 -0.82
C GLU A 297 11.95 13.00 -1.12
N GLY A 298 11.38 11.93 -0.59
CA GLY A 298 9.98 11.57 -0.87
C GLY A 298 8.98 12.57 -0.29
N VAL A 299 9.24 13.11 0.92
CA VAL A 299 8.37 14.14 1.51
C VAL A 299 8.47 15.44 0.70
N MET A 300 9.65 15.84 0.26
CA MET A 300 9.82 17.04 -0.57
C MET A 300 9.00 16.93 -1.86
N GLU A 301 9.07 15.79 -2.56
CA GLU A 301 8.31 15.52 -3.78
C GLU A 301 6.81 15.50 -3.50
N TYR A 302 6.40 14.88 -2.40
CA TYR A 302 5.00 14.83 -2.00
C TYR A 302 4.44 16.20 -1.65
N MET A 303 5.17 17.04 -0.92
CA MET A 303 4.77 18.42 -0.63
C MET A 303 4.63 19.24 -1.91
N ALA A 304 5.53 19.08 -2.87
CA ALA A 304 5.43 19.74 -4.17
C ALA A 304 4.14 19.32 -4.91
N TRP A 305 3.80 18.05 -4.87
CA TRP A 305 2.56 17.55 -5.48
C TRP A 305 1.30 18.09 -4.77
N LEU A 306 1.27 18.09 -3.44
CA LEU A 306 0.11 18.58 -2.66
C LEU A 306 -0.14 20.09 -2.83
N ASN A 307 0.88 20.85 -3.14
CA ASN A 307 0.81 22.33 -3.23
C ASN A 307 1.01 22.84 -4.67
N ARG A 308 0.87 22.00 -5.70
CA ARG A 308 1.11 22.36 -7.10
C ARG A 308 0.18 23.44 -7.66
N ASP A 309 -1.02 23.54 -7.07
CA ASP A 309 -2.07 24.50 -7.48
C ASP A 309 -2.24 25.65 -6.47
N ALA A 310 -1.31 25.82 -5.51
CA ALA A 310 -1.38 26.78 -4.41
C ALA A 310 -0.74 28.14 -4.74
#